data_cb253ce82c4940004f0333889a6a95f0
#
_entry.id   cb253ce82c4940004f0333889a6a95f0
#
_cell.length_a   1.000
_cell.length_b   1.000
_cell.length_c   1.000
_cell.angle_alpha   90.00
_cell.angle_beta   90.00
_cell.angle_gamma   90.00
#
_symmetry.space_group_name_H-M   'P 1'
#
loop_
_entity.id
_entity.type
_entity.pdbx_description
1 polymer ?
#
loop_
_entity_poly.entity_id
_entity_poly.type
_entity_poly.pdbx_seq_one_letter_code
_entity_poly.pdbx_strand_id
1 'polypeptide(L)'
;MKNLRLIPLLFMANVALGYEEPAYEVVRETDRYEVRDYAPYLVAETIVAGGFDRTGNVAFRRLAGYIFGGNTGRDASRAEPVRMNMTVPVTRHRDDASDTESTVYRFAMERAYDRDSLPVPDDDNVAIAEVPGGRFAVLRYRGRITEARFLEHVELLRAALESDGIETVGEPVAAVYNGPWTPPFLRRNEVMIRLGPEPR
;
A
#
# COMPACT_ATOMS: atom_id res chain seq x y z
N MET A 1 -9.24 15.99 39.93
CA MET A 1 -9.34 16.89 38.75
C MET A 1 -8.18 16.50 37.85
N LYS A 2 -8.42 15.69 36.81
CA LYS A 2 -7.40 15.22 35.86
C LYS A 2 -7.32 16.23 34.71
N ASN A 3 -6.18 16.88 34.58
CA ASN A 3 -5.91 17.83 33.50
C ASN A 3 -5.80 17.10 32.16
N LEU A 4 -6.85 17.21 31.36
CA LEU A 4 -6.84 16.79 29.97
C LEU A 4 -5.98 17.78 29.18
N ARG A 5 -4.74 17.39 28.85
CA ARG A 5 -3.90 18.15 27.93
C ARG A 5 -4.37 17.87 26.50
N LEU A 6 -5.01 18.85 25.87
CA LEU A 6 -5.19 18.86 24.41
C LEU A 6 -3.79 18.90 23.78
N ILE A 7 -3.43 17.84 23.08
CA ILE A 7 -2.27 17.82 22.20
C ILE A 7 -2.72 18.50 20.91
N PRO A 8 -2.03 19.58 20.45
CA PRO A 8 -2.37 20.19 19.18
C PRO A 8 -2.09 19.19 18.04
N LEU A 9 -3.08 19.03 17.18
CA LEU A 9 -3.02 18.25 15.95
C LEU A 9 -1.92 18.84 15.06
N LEU A 10 -0.73 18.27 15.11
CA LEU A 10 0.38 18.69 14.25
C LEU A 10 0.26 17.92 12.94
N PHE A 11 -0.25 18.59 11.93
CA PHE A 11 -0.21 18.14 10.53
C PHE A 11 1.26 18.07 10.12
N MET A 12 1.92 16.94 10.33
CA MET A 12 3.23 16.69 9.74
C MET A 12 3.04 16.23 8.30
N ALA A 13 2.93 17.20 7.39
CA ALA A 13 3.24 16.96 6.00
C ALA A 13 4.76 16.64 5.94
N ASN A 14 5.10 15.37 5.90
CA ASN A 14 6.45 14.94 5.57
C ASN A 14 6.74 15.30 4.11
N VAL A 15 7.18 16.51 3.86
CA VAL A 15 7.86 16.88 2.62
C VAL A 15 9.32 16.42 2.76
N ALA A 16 9.54 15.11 2.77
CA ALA A 16 10.81 14.55 2.37
C ALA A 16 10.85 14.65 0.84
N LEU A 17 12.00 14.96 0.27
CA LEU A 17 12.35 14.75 -1.14
C LEU A 17 12.15 13.25 -1.47
N GLY A 18 10.94 12.82 -1.67
CA GLY A 18 10.55 11.42 -1.73
C GLY A 18 9.29 11.28 -2.56
N TYR A 19 9.06 10.08 -2.98
CA TYR A 19 7.85 9.67 -3.68
C TYR A 19 6.60 9.99 -2.86
N GLU A 20 5.50 10.29 -3.53
CA GLU A 20 4.20 10.52 -2.88
C GLU A 20 3.71 9.22 -2.21
N GLU A 21 3.10 9.36 -1.02
CA GLU A 21 2.46 8.27 -0.27
C GLU A 21 0.94 8.54 -0.17
N PRO A 22 0.09 7.50 -0.11
CA PRO A 22 -1.32 7.66 0.24
C PRO A 22 -1.48 8.43 1.55
N ALA A 23 -2.46 9.33 1.60
CA ALA A 23 -2.69 10.15 2.79
C ALA A 23 -3.24 9.31 3.94
N TYR A 24 -2.67 9.49 5.13
CA TYR A 24 -3.16 8.89 6.36
C TYR A 24 -2.91 9.80 7.58
N GLU A 25 -3.66 9.53 8.64
CA GLU A 25 -3.42 10.10 9.97
C GLU A 25 -3.01 8.99 10.93
N VAL A 26 -2.00 9.24 11.77
CA VAL A 26 -1.65 8.33 12.86
C VAL A 26 -2.60 8.61 14.01
N VAL A 27 -3.53 7.69 14.25
CA VAL A 27 -4.54 7.83 15.32
C VAL A 27 -4.11 7.18 16.64
N ARG A 28 -3.15 6.26 16.58
CA ARG A 28 -2.53 5.63 17.75
C ARG A 28 -1.11 5.20 17.41
N GLU A 29 -0.19 5.41 18.33
CA GLU A 29 1.20 4.92 18.24
C GLU A 29 1.53 4.12 19.51
N THR A 30 2.17 2.99 19.32
CA THR A 30 2.67 2.10 20.37
C THR A 30 4.14 1.77 20.13
N ASP A 31 4.80 1.10 21.07
CA ASP A 31 6.17 0.62 20.86
C ASP A 31 6.29 -0.49 19.81
N ARG A 32 5.16 -1.11 19.41
CA ARG A 32 5.10 -2.27 18.52
C ARG A 32 4.54 -1.97 17.16
N TYR A 33 3.55 -1.06 17.06
CA TYR A 33 2.85 -0.73 15.81
C TYR A 33 2.18 0.64 15.89
N GLU A 34 1.82 1.18 14.74
CA GLU A 34 0.96 2.35 14.58
C GLU A 34 -0.44 1.92 14.13
N VAL A 35 -1.47 2.67 14.53
CA VAL A 35 -2.79 2.64 13.89
C VAL A 35 -2.90 3.87 13.02
N ARG A 36 -3.09 3.65 11.73
CA ARG A 36 -3.24 4.71 10.72
C ARG A 36 -4.63 4.67 10.13
N ASP A 37 -5.25 5.85 10.00
CA ASP A 37 -6.51 6.03 9.29
C ASP A 37 -6.22 6.57 7.88
N TYR A 38 -6.46 5.75 6.86
CA TYR A 38 -6.20 6.08 5.47
C TYR A 38 -7.45 6.64 4.81
N ALA A 39 -7.31 7.74 4.07
CA ALA A 39 -8.32 8.18 3.12
C ALA A 39 -8.44 7.17 1.96
N PRO A 40 -9.59 7.08 1.25
CA PRO A 40 -9.67 6.30 0.01
C PRO A 40 -8.66 6.80 -1.02
N TYR A 41 -8.07 5.90 -1.80
CA TYR A 41 -7.12 6.26 -2.85
C TYR A 41 -7.18 5.30 -4.03
N LEU A 42 -6.80 5.81 -5.21
CA LEU A 42 -6.76 5.03 -6.45
C LEU A 42 -5.44 4.28 -6.58
N VAL A 43 -5.52 3.12 -7.19
CA VAL A 43 -4.38 2.25 -7.48
C VAL A 43 -4.44 1.73 -8.90
N ALA A 44 -3.27 1.53 -9.51
CA ALA A 44 -3.12 0.58 -10.59
C ALA A 44 -2.83 -0.79 -9.97
N GLU A 45 -3.59 -1.80 -10.37
CA GLU A 45 -3.56 -3.15 -9.82
C GLU A 45 -3.25 -4.17 -10.91
N THR A 46 -2.47 -5.19 -10.58
CA THR A 46 -2.28 -6.38 -11.42
C THR A 46 -2.25 -7.64 -10.55
N ILE A 47 -2.85 -8.72 -11.07
CA ILE A 47 -2.84 -10.03 -10.46
C ILE A 47 -1.86 -10.90 -11.22
N VAL A 48 -0.97 -11.59 -10.51
CA VAL A 48 0.03 -12.48 -11.12
C VAL A 48 -0.06 -13.85 -10.47
N ALA A 49 -0.27 -14.88 -11.30
CA ALA A 49 -0.27 -16.27 -10.85
C ALA A 49 1.09 -16.67 -10.29
N GLY A 50 1.09 -17.28 -9.11
CA GLY A 50 2.27 -17.73 -8.37
C GLY A 50 2.49 -17.00 -7.05
N GLY A 51 3.42 -17.54 -6.25
CA GLY A 51 3.67 -17.10 -4.89
C GLY A 51 4.44 -15.78 -4.79
N PHE A 52 4.38 -15.27 -3.58
CA PHE A 52 4.88 -13.99 -3.17
C PHE A 52 6.31 -13.65 -3.63
N ASP A 53 7.26 -14.59 -3.59
CA ASP A 53 8.68 -14.32 -3.89
C ASP A 53 9.00 -14.35 -5.39
N ARG A 54 8.13 -14.90 -6.25
CA ARG A 54 8.42 -15.16 -7.66
C ARG A 54 7.75 -14.17 -8.64
N THR A 55 6.68 -13.52 -8.23
CA THR A 55 5.80 -12.76 -9.12
C THR A 55 6.15 -11.27 -9.23
N GLY A 56 6.99 -10.75 -8.32
CA GLY A 56 7.28 -9.32 -8.19
C GLY A 56 7.82 -8.64 -9.45
N ASN A 57 8.71 -9.31 -10.21
CA ASN A 57 9.28 -8.73 -11.43
C ASN A 57 8.25 -8.59 -12.57
N VAL A 58 7.31 -9.54 -12.67
CA VAL A 58 6.24 -9.49 -13.67
C VAL A 58 5.28 -8.35 -13.33
N ALA A 59 4.82 -8.32 -12.07
CA ALA A 59 3.91 -7.28 -11.58
C ALA A 59 4.52 -5.88 -11.73
N PHE A 60 5.77 -5.70 -11.30
CA PHE A 60 6.44 -4.40 -11.40
C PHE A 60 6.55 -3.93 -12.86
N ARG A 61 6.88 -4.83 -13.80
CA ARG A 61 6.99 -4.47 -15.23
C ARG A 61 5.66 -3.98 -15.79
N ARG A 62 4.54 -4.65 -15.46
CA ARG A 62 3.20 -4.26 -15.90
C ARG A 62 2.81 -2.89 -15.35
N LEU A 63 2.92 -2.73 -14.03
CA LEU A 63 2.52 -1.49 -13.35
C LEU A 63 3.44 -0.30 -13.71
N ALA A 64 4.75 -0.52 -13.79
CA ALA A 64 5.70 0.50 -14.25
C ALA A 64 5.47 0.83 -15.73
N GLY A 65 5.16 -0.16 -16.57
CA GLY A 65 4.76 0.06 -17.96
C GLY A 65 3.60 1.05 -18.05
N TYR A 66 2.55 0.83 -17.27
CA TYR A 66 1.41 1.76 -17.20
C TYR A 66 1.82 3.17 -16.81
N ILE A 67 2.61 3.34 -15.73
CA ILE A 67 3.04 4.65 -15.25
C ILE A 67 3.93 5.39 -16.27
N PHE A 68 4.78 4.67 -17.00
CA PHE A 68 5.75 5.28 -17.90
C PHE A 68 5.27 5.41 -19.35
N GLY A 69 3.97 5.32 -19.60
CA GLY A 69 3.35 5.63 -20.88
C GLY A 69 2.74 4.43 -21.63
N GLY A 70 2.66 3.25 -21.01
CA GLY A 70 1.82 2.14 -21.49
C GLY A 70 0.34 2.39 -21.16
N ASN A 71 -0.15 3.53 -21.60
CA ASN A 71 -1.50 4.00 -21.32
C ASN A 71 -1.95 4.99 -22.40
N THR A 72 -3.25 5.16 -22.51
CA THR A 72 -3.88 6.13 -23.40
C THR A 72 -4.57 7.23 -22.59
N GLY A 73 -4.19 8.48 -22.82
CA GLY A 73 -4.80 9.65 -22.19
C GLY A 73 -6.29 9.76 -22.52
N ARG A 74 -7.08 10.27 -21.56
CA ARG A 74 -8.54 10.39 -21.72
C ARG A 74 -8.98 11.63 -22.51
N ASP A 75 -8.06 12.52 -22.88
CA ASP A 75 -8.40 13.63 -23.77
C ASP A 75 -8.69 13.09 -25.17
N ALA A 76 -9.96 13.10 -25.58
CA ALA A 76 -10.41 12.60 -26.87
C ALA A 76 -9.76 13.32 -28.08
N SER A 77 -9.21 14.52 -27.87
CA SER A 77 -8.49 15.29 -28.92
C SER A 77 -7.01 14.87 -29.03
N ARG A 78 -6.46 14.20 -28.01
CA ARG A 78 -5.07 13.75 -27.92
C ARG A 78 -4.99 12.46 -27.12
N ALA A 79 -5.21 11.33 -27.77
CA ALA A 79 -5.00 9.99 -27.18
C ALA A 79 -3.49 9.69 -27.05
N GLU A 80 -2.72 10.61 -26.46
CA GLU A 80 -1.28 10.45 -26.29
C GLU A 80 -0.96 9.74 -24.97
N PRO A 81 0.15 8.96 -24.91
CA PRO A 81 0.64 8.37 -23.67
C PRO A 81 0.94 9.43 -22.60
N VAL A 82 0.51 9.17 -21.37
CA VAL A 82 0.76 10.05 -20.22
C VAL A 82 1.84 9.43 -19.34
N ARG A 83 2.88 10.18 -19.04
CA ARG A 83 3.87 9.81 -18.03
C ARG A 83 3.45 10.33 -16.66
N MET A 84 3.36 9.42 -15.71
CA MET A 84 3.04 9.70 -14.31
C MET A 84 4.29 9.52 -13.43
N ASN A 85 4.26 10.07 -12.22
CA ASN A 85 5.34 9.87 -11.27
C ASN A 85 5.16 8.56 -10.50
N MET A 86 6.27 7.96 -10.08
CA MET A 86 6.26 6.84 -9.15
C MET A 86 5.81 7.32 -7.77
N THR A 87 5.00 6.50 -7.12
CA THR A 87 4.60 6.67 -5.72
C THR A 87 5.11 5.52 -4.88
N VAL A 88 4.99 5.60 -3.59
CA VAL A 88 5.26 4.53 -2.62
C VAL A 88 4.13 4.44 -1.60
N PRO A 89 3.89 3.28 -1.01
CA PRO A 89 4.55 2.00 -1.23
C PRO A 89 4.02 1.26 -2.47
N VAL A 90 4.80 0.31 -2.94
CA VAL A 90 4.28 -0.83 -3.70
C VAL A 90 3.67 -1.81 -2.71
N THR A 91 2.39 -2.08 -2.82
CA THR A 91 1.72 -3.05 -1.93
C THR A 91 1.49 -4.37 -2.64
N ARG A 92 1.46 -5.46 -1.86
CA ARG A 92 1.07 -6.79 -2.33
C ARG A 92 0.42 -7.60 -1.22
N HIS A 93 -0.50 -8.48 -1.62
CA HIS A 93 -1.18 -9.44 -0.74
C HIS A 93 -1.57 -10.67 -1.56
N ARG A 94 -1.96 -11.73 -0.87
CA ARG A 94 -2.53 -12.91 -1.52
C ARG A 94 -3.88 -12.56 -2.15
N ASP A 95 -4.17 -13.16 -3.30
CA ASP A 95 -5.47 -13.07 -3.93
C ASP A 95 -6.41 -14.14 -3.37
N ASP A 96 -7.30 -13.75 -2.46
CA ASP A 96 -8.26 -14.67 -1.84
C ASP A 96 -9.43 -15.04 -2.73
N ALA A 97 -9.63 -14.31 -3.84
CA ALA A 97 -10.71 -14.60 -4.79
C ALA A 97 -10.33 -15.72 -5.77
N SER A 98 -9.07 -16.15 -5.77
CA SER A 98 -8.55 -17.17 -6.70
C SER A 98 -8.38 -18.53 -6.01
N ASP A 99 -8.85 -19.60 -6.66
CA ASP A 99 -8.59 -20.98 -6.25
C ASP A 99 -7.12 -21.42 -6.47
N THR A 100 -6.38 -20.62 -7.23
CA THR A 100 -4.95 -20.85 -7.50
C THR A 100 -4.09 -19.84 -6.77
N GLU A 101 -2.86 -20.24 -6.40
CA GLU A 101 -1.91 -19.32 -5.80
C GLU A 101 -1.66 -18.13 -6.73
N SER A 102 -2.06 -16.93 -6.30
CA SER A 102 -1.85 -15.69 -7.01
C SER A 102 -1.60 -14.53 -6.05
N THR A 103 -0.93 -13.51 -6.55
CA THR A 103 -0.55 -12.34 -5.76
C THR A 103 -1.05 -11.08 -6.45
N VAL A 104 -1.77 -10.25 -5.71
CA VAL A 104 -2.22 -8.91 -6.12
C VAL A 104 -1.12 -7.91 -5.84
N TYR A 105 -0.78 -7.08 -6.81
CA TYR A 105 0.17 -5.96 -6.67
C TYR A 105 -0.52 -4.65 -6.99
N ARG A 106 -0.21 -3.60 -6.21
CA ARG A 106 -0.79 -2.27 -6.38
C ARG A 106 0.28 -1.19 -6.33
N PHE A 107 0.16 -0.22 -7.24
CA PHE A 107 0.82 1.07 -7.17
C PHE A 107 -0.24 2.11 -6.83
N ALA A 108 -0.04 2.88 -5.76
CA ALA A 108 -0.90 4.02 -5.49
C ALA A 108 -0.78 5.05 -6.62
N MET A 109 -1.86 5.69 -6.99
CA MET A 109 -1.83 6.79 -7.94
C MET A 109 -1.58 8.11 -7.23
N GLU A 110 -0.95 9.06 -7.93
CA GLU A 110 -0.77 10.43 -7.42
C GLU A 110 -2.13 11.03 -7.08
N ARG A 111 -2.24 11.75 -5.98
CA ARG A 111 -3.50 12.40 -5.54
C ARG A 111 -4.03 13.46 -6.50
N ALA A 112 -3.20 13.89 -7.45
CA ALA A 112 -3.62 14.80 -8.51
C ALA A 112 -4.61 14.17 -9.49
N TYR A 113 -4.69 12.83 -9.55
CA TYR A 113 -5.61 12.11 -10.43
C TYR A 113 -6.86 11.65 -9.69
N ASP A 114 -7.98 11.73 -10.37
CA ASP A 114 -9.23 11.06 -10.04
C ASP A 114 -9.52 9.94 -11.06
N ARG A 115 -10.63 9.23 -10.89
CA ARG A 115 -10.99 8.11 -11.76
C ARG A 115 -11.24 8.53 -13.21
N ASP A 116 -11.65 9.77 -13.43
CA ASP A 116 -11.99 10.29 -14.76
C ASP A 116 -10.76 10.88 -15.47
N SER A 117 -9.75 11.31 -14.74
CA SER A 117 -8.51 11.88 -15.29
C SER A 117 -7.37 10.86 -15.45
N LEU A 118 -7.41 9.72 -14.74
CA LEU A 118 -6.41 8.66 -14.93
C LEU A 118 -6.46 8.11 -16.34
N PRO A 119 -5.30 7.99 -17.05
CA PRO A 119 -5.25 7.39 -18.37
C PRO A 119 -5.71 5.92 -18.35
N VAL A 120 -6.18 5.41 -19.48
CA VAL A 120 -6.60 4.02 -19.62
C VAL A 120 -5.35 3.15 -19.80
N PRO A 121 -5.17 2.06 -19.01
CA PRO A 121 -4.08 1.12 -19.25
C PRO A 121 -4.18 0.46 -20.62
N ASP A 122 -3.04 0.31 -21.33
CA ASP A 122 -2.97 -0.41 -22.60
C ASP A 122 -2.78 -1.94 -22.38
N ASP A 123 -2.30 -2.36 -21.20
CA ASP A 123 -2.18 -3.76 -20.81
C ASP A 123 -3.46 -4.22 -20.09
N ASP A 124 -4.18 -5.17 -20.67
CA ASP A 124 -5.41 -5.76 -20.13
C ASP A 124 -5.23 -6.41 -18.74
N ASN A 125 -3.97 -6.68 -18.34
CA ASN A 125 -3.66 -7.20 -17.02
C ASN A 125 -3.48 -6.10 -15.96
N VAL A 126 -3.66 -4.84 -16.32
CA VAL A 126 -3.61 -3.70 -15.39
C VAL A 126 -5.00 -3.09 -15.27
N ALA A 127 -5.51 -3.03 -14.06
CA ALA A 127 -6.82 -2.42 -13.77
C ALA A 127 -6.63 -1.20 -12.85
N ILE A 128 -7.54 -0.23 -12.99
CA ILE A 128 -7.66 0.88 -12.04
C ILE A 128 -8.71 0.52 -11.00
N ALA A 129 -8.29 0.45 -9.74
CA ALA A 129 -9.14 0.13 -8.61
C ALA A 129 -9.07 1.25 -7.55
N GLU A 130 -10.04 1.24 -6.64
CA GLU A 130 -10.02 2.09 -5.46
C GLU A 130 -9.79 1.24 -4.23
N VAL A 131 -8.80 1.61 -3.44
CA VAL A 131 -8.62 1.06 -2.09
C VAL A 131 -9.49 1.89 -1.15
N PRO A 132 -10.51 1.28 -0.54
CA PRO A 132 -11.36 1.99 0.40
C PRO A 132 -10.55 2.42 1.61
N GLY A 133 -10.79 3.63 2.07
CA GLY A 133 -10.19 4.16 3.29
C GLY A 133 -10.47 3.28 4.50
N GLY A 134 -9.88 3.63 5.62
CA GLY A 134 -10.11 2.95 6.89
C GLY A 134 -8.85 2.73 7.70
N ARG A 135 -9.05 2.12 8.87
CA ARG A 135 -7.97 1.94 9.84
C ARG A 135 -7.17 0.68 9.60
N PHE A 136 -5.85 0.84 9.65
CA PHE A 136 -4.88 -0.25 9.54
C PHE A 136 -3.91 -0.20 10.72
N ALA A 137 -3.63 -1.35 11.29
CA ALA A 137 -2.45 -1.52 12.12
C ALA A 137 -1.24 -1.72 11.21
N VAL A 138 -0.15 -1.03 11.50
CA VAL A 138 1.06 -1.00 10.67
C VAL A 138 2.28 -1.28 11.52
N LEU A 139 3.01 -2.35 11.18
CA LEU A 139 4.28 -2.71 11.78
C LEU A 139 5.40 -2.49 10.76
N ARG A 140 6.35 -1.61 11.10
CA ARG A 140 7.49 -1.29 10.25
C ARG A 140 8.69 -2.17 10.57
N TYR A 141 9.35 -2.68 9.52
CA TYR A 141 10.58 -3.46 9.67
C TYR A 141 11.60 -3.19 8.56
N ARG A 142 12.83 -3.64 8.75
CA ARG A 142 13.92 -3.50 7.80
C ARG A 142 14.34 -4.86 7.23
N GLY A 143 15.05 -4.84 6.11
CA GLY A 143 15.62 -6.03 5.52
C GLY A 143 15.09 -6.35 4.14
N ARG A 144 15.40 -7.55 3.66
CA ARG A 144 14.87 -8.04 2.38
C ARG A 144 13.40 -8.36 2.55
N ILE A 145 12.61 -8.07 1.52
CA ILE A 145 11.22 -8.48 1.45
C ILE A 145 11.16 -9.91 0.88
N THR A 146 10.93 -10.88 1.77
CA THR A 146 10.67 -12.28 1.43
C THR A 146 9.38 -12.70 2.11
N GLU A 147 8.70 -13.72 1.57
CA GLU A 147 7.46 -14.23 2.15
C GLU A 147 7.66 -14.66 3.61
N ALA A 148 8.73 -15.40 3.90
CA ALA A 148 9.02 -15.86 5.25
C ALA A 148 9.15 -14.70 6.26
N ARG A 149 9.87 -13.62 5.89
CA ARG A 149 9.99 -12.44 6.76
C ARG A 149 8.70 -11.65 6.86
N PHE A 150 7.94 -11.58 5.79
CA PHE A 150 6.63 -10.94 5.82
C PHE A 150 5.71 -11.68 6.80
N LEU A 151 5.58 -12.99 6.69
CA LEU A 151 4.76 -13.82 7.58
C LEU A 151 5.22 -13.74 9.04
N GLU A 152 6.53 -13.77 9.29
CA GLU A 152 7.09 -13.54 10.64
C GLU A 152 6.55 -12.23 11.26
N HIS A 153 6.57 -11.14 10.51
CA HIS A 153 6.11 -9.84 11.00
C HIS A 153 4.58 -9.72 11.04
N VAL A 154 3.86 -10.49 10.21
CA VAL A 154 2.40 -10.66 10.33
C VAL A 154 2.03 -11.28 11.68
N GLU A 155 2.72 -12.36 12.08
CA GLU A 155 2.47 -13.02 13.36
C GLU A 155 2.81 -12.12 14.55
N LEU A 156 3.91 -11.37 14.46
CA LEU A 156 4.26 -10.37 15.50
C LEU A 156 3.18 -9.29 15.64
N LEU A 157 2.65 -8.78 14.52
CA LEU A 157 1.59 -7.78 14.55
C LEU A 157 0.28 -8.36 15.06
N ARG A 158 -0.11 -9.56 14.61
CA ARG A 158 -1.33 -10.25 15.09
C ARG A 158 -1.30 -10.49 16.59
N ALA A 159 -0.19 -11.02 17.10
CA ALA A 159 -0.03 -11.25 18.55
C ALA A 159 -0.12 -9.93 19.36
N ALA A 160 0.42 -8.83 18.82
CA ALA A 160 0.31 -7.52 19.45
C ALA A 160 -1.14 -7.02 19.49
N LEU A 161 -1.87 -7.16 18.39
CA LEU A 161 -3.27 -6.74 18.27
C LEU A 161 -4.20 -7.59 19.15
N GLU A 162 -3.99 -8.91 19.19
CA GLU A 162 -4.72 -9.82 20.08
C GLU A 162 -4.50 -9.45 21.55
N SER A 163 -3.25 -9.19 21.95
CA SER A 163 -2.93 -8.72 23.31
C SER A 163 -3.63 -7.41 23.66
N ASP A 164 -3.84 -6.53 22.68
CA ASP A 164 -4.52 -5.25 22.86
C ASP A 164 -6.06 -5.34 22.67
N GLY A 165 -6.61 -6.55 22.41
CA GLY A 165 -8.03 -6.80 22.20
C GLY A 165 -8.60 -6.18 20.92
N ILE A 166 -7.77 -6.02 19.89
CA ILE A 166 -8.14 -5.39 18.62
C ILE A 166 -8.44 -6.45 17.57
N GLU A 167 -9.65 -6.40 17.02
CA GLU A 167 -10.08 -7.30 15.94
C GLU A 167 -9.53 -6.86 14.59
N THR A 168 -9.20 -7.85 13.77
CA THR A 168 -8.66 -7.63 12.41
C THR A 168 -9.56 -8.24 11.35
N VAL A 169 -9.52 -7.68 10.13
CA VAL A 169 -10.29 -8.17 8.98
C VAL A 169 -9.43 -8.23 7.72
N GLY A 170 -9.72 -9.20 6.86
CA GLY A 170 -9.05 -9.36 5.57
C GLY A 170 -7.60 -9.86 5.67
N GLU A 171 -6.96 -9.93 4.51
CA GLU A 171 -5.60 -10.42 4.37
C GLU A 171 -4.56 -9.35 4.73
N PRO A 172 -3.43 -9.76 5.35
CA PRO A 172 -2.30 -8.87 5.58
C PRO A 172 -1.70 -8.37 4.27
N VAL A 173 -1.32 -7.11 4.24
CA VAL A 173 -0.72 -6.44 3.10
C VAL A 173 0.75 -6.14 3.39
N ALA A 174 1.64 -6.54 2.48
CA ALA A 174 3.04 -6.11 2.51
C ALA A 174 3.18 -4.79 1.76
N ALA A 175 3.81 -3.80 2.37
CA ALA A 175 4.09 -2.49 1.78
C ALA A 175 5.61 -2.27 1.68
N VAL A 176 6.09 -1.98 0.46
CA VAL A 176 7.51 -1.85 0.12
C VAL A 176 7.80 -0.45 -0.37
N TYR A 177 8.69 0.25 0.32
CA TYR A 177 8.98 1.67 0.06
C TYR A 177 10.24 1.92 -0.74
N ASN A 178 11.10 0.91 -0.88
CA ASN A 178 12.41 1.10 -1.48
C ASN A 178 12.66 0.15 -2.65
N GLY A 179 13.33 0.65 -3.66
CA GLY A 179 13.75 -0.14 -4.80
C GLY A 179 14.82 -1.21 -4.46
N PRO A 180 15.07 -2.15 -5.38
CA PRO A 180 15.96 -3.28 -5.15
C PRO A 180 17.42 -2.91 -4.87
N TRP A 181 17.86 -1.73 -5.31
CA TRP A 181 19.22 -1.20 -5.11
C TRP A 181 19.50 -0.66 -3.71
N THR A 182 18.43 -0.39 -2.92
CA THR A 182 18.60 0.06 -1.54
C THR A 182 19.17 -1.06 -0.68
N PRO A 183 20.26 -0.84 0.07
CA PRO A 183 20.80 -1.83 0.98
C PRO A 183 19.74 -2.36 1.95
N PRO A 184 19.69 -3.67 2.25
CA PRO A 184 18.60 -4.24 3.05
C PRO A 184 18.37 -3.56 4.40
N PHE A 185 19.43 -3.16 5.09
CA PHE A 185 19.33 -2.52 6.42
C PHE A 185 18.77 -1.09 6.38
N LEU A 186 18.71 -0.46 5.18
CA LEU A 186 18.10 0.86 4.97
C LEU A 186 16.66 0.78 4.43
N ARG A 187 16.19 -0.42 4.04
CA ARG A 187 14.85 -0.57 3.48
C ARG A 187 13.79 -0.37 4.54
N ARG A 188 12.74 0.35 4.16
CA ARG A 188 11.47 0.42 4.89
C ARG A 188 10.51 -0.58 4.25
N ASN A 189 10.08 -1.56 5.03
CA ASN A 189 8.97 -2.45 4.70
C ASN A 189 7.94 -2.34 5.82
N GLU A 190 6.68 -2.59 5.50
CA GLU A 190 5.61 -2.58 6.50
C GLU A 190 4.68 -3.77 6.26
N VAL A 191 4.18 -4.32 7.37
CA VAL A 191 2.99 -5.16 7.39
C VAL A 191 1.82 -4.28 7.76
N MET A 192 0.75 -4.37 6.97
CA MET A 192 -0.49 -3.63 7.23
C MET A 192 -1.63 -4.63 7.39
N ILE A 193 -2.41 -4.53 8.46
CA ILE A 193 -3.60 -5.34 8.68
C ILE A 193 -4.77 -4.41 8.93
N ARG A 194 -5.85 -4.58 8.17
CA ARG A 194 -7.08 -3.79 8.34
C ARG A 194 -7.72 -4.14 9.68
N LEU A 195 -8.15 -3.12 10.41
CA LEU A 195 -8.86 -3.30 11.68
C LEU A 195 -10.36 -3.46 11.44
N GLY A 196 -10.98 -4.30 12.26
CA GLY A 196 -12.42 -4.42 12.33
C GLY A 196 -13.08 -3.13 12.84
N PRO A 197 -14.43 -3.06 12.80
CA PRO A 197 -15.15 -1.97 13.41
C PRO A 197 -14.86 -1.93 14.92
N GLU A 198 -14.73 -0.72 15.48
CA GLU A 198 -14.58 -0.61 16.94
C GLU A 198 -15.79 -1.26 17.64
N PRO A 199 -15.55 -2.06 18.70
CA PRO A 199 -16.63 -2.57 19.51
C PRO A 199 -17.42 -1.36 20.08
N ARG A 200 -18.75 -1.43 19.95
CA ARG A 200 -19.69 -0.41 20.44
C ARG A 200 -19.78 -0.42 21.95
#